data_058378190937dab26d2313551da34340
#
_entry.id   058378190937dab26d2313551da34340
#
_cell.length_a   1.000
_cell.length_b   1.000
_cell.length_c   1.000
_cell.angle_alpha   90.00
_cell.angle_beta   90.00
_cell.angle_gamma   90.00
#
_symmetry.space_group_name_H-M   'P 1'
#
loop_
_entity.id
_entity.type
_entity.pdbx_description
1 polymer ?
#
loop_
_entity_poly.entity_id
_entity_poly.type
_entity_poly.pdbx_seq_one_letter_code
_entity_poly.pdbx_strand_id
1 'polypeptide(L)'
;RGLGDVYKRQALSAQERLPEYLQAEKFTQSKLNTMLFSTTVDPHWFQQGNSFWFEYKTSEGTFWFVVDPNSRTKKQLFDRDELASQLTEIVHDPFEARHLPIRNLKAKEDGRTFTFEVESSQEVKPAKGEKKKPEKKVFYFSYDYPTRKLTQLTEEAKEPKKLSWASVSPDGKTVVYAKDCNLFRMSMEDYRKAQKDEKDSTIVEIQLTKDGTEHFGYGIPYSILNTDTLCNGKRRGVWGYWSPDSKHFVTIVSDDRKVKDLWVINSVAQPRPTLETYRYQMPGEMEAPEEHLYVFDMVNNTRKEIKVSAWKNQSLGLEARPYEQKQRDAEFISPVWQGDNTRFFLTRSSRDLHRIDVCTYTIGQDSIVPVVKERMNTYQETRPIYVLNGGKEFVQWSERDGWAHLYLYDDRGHLKNRITKGPWHVAVSYTHLRAH
;
A
#
# COMPACT_ATOMS: atom_id res chain seq x y z
N ARG A 1 -41.48 38.69 -6.00
CA ARG A 1 -40.03 38.78 -6.29
C ARG A 1 -39.56 37.39 -6.75
N GLY A 2 -39.32 37.28 -8.07
CA GLY A 2 -39.22 35.99 -8.73
C GLY A 2 -37.81 35.39 -8.69
N LEU A 3 -37.72 34.09 -8.97
CA LEU A 3 -36.50 33.30 -9.12
C LEU A 3 -35.39 33.97 -9.98
N GLY A 4 -35.71 34.90 -10.85
CA GLY A 4 -34.77 35.65 -11.67
C GLY A 4 -33.79 36.54 -10.90
N ASP A 5 -34.18 37.04 -9.71
CA ASP A 5 -33.27 37.86 -8.87
C ASP A 5 -32.21 37.03 -8.13
N VAL A 6 -32.51 35.77 -7.84
CA VAL A 6 -31.58 34.86 -7.21
C VAL A 6 -30.48 34.46 -8.19
N TYR A 7 -30.82 34.17 -9.43
CA TYR A 7 -29.85 33.84 -10.49
C TYR A 7 -28.97 35.02 -10.89
N LYS A 8 -29.52 36.24 -10.92
CA LYS A 8 -28.70 37.44 -11.18
C LYS A 8 -27.69 37.71 -10.08
N ARG A 9 -28.08 37.50 -8.81
CA ARG A 9 -27.11 37.62 -7.67
C ARG A 9 -26.04 36.55 -7.67
N GLN A 10 -26.37 35.31 -8.07
CA GLN A 10 -25.37 34.24 -8.20
C GLN A 10 -24.40 34.50 -9.35
N ALA A 11 -24.83 35.03 -10.48
CA ALA A 11 -23.95 35.40 -11.60
C ALA A 11 -23.01 36.56 -11.25
N LEU A 12 -23.51 37.61 -10.54
CA LEU A 12 -22.66 38.69 -10.03
C LEU A 12 -21.66 38.22 -8.98
N SER A 13 -22.08 37.36 -8.07
CA SER A 13 -21.20 36.77 -7.04
C SER A 13 -20.10 35.88 -7.67
N ALA A 14 -20.38 35.18 -8.78
CA ALA A 14 -19.38 34.39 -9.50
C ALA A 14 -18.35 35.27 -10.24
N GLN A 15 -18.78 36.42 -10.77
CA GLN A 15 -17.86 37.37 -11.40
C GLN A 15 -16.98 38.10 -10.39
N GLU A 16 -17.50 38.43 -9.21
CA GLU A 16 -16.70 39.02 -8.11
C GLU A 16 -15.67 38.03 -7.54
N ARG A 17 -15.82 36.72 -7.74
CA ARG A 17 -14.88 35.68 -7.30
C ARG A 17 -13.77 35.36 -8.30
N LEU A 18 -13.79 35.93 -9.49
CA LEU A 18 -12.72 35.69 -10.49
C LEU A 18 -11.30 36.00 -9.92
N PRO A 19 -11.09 37.09 -9.15
CA PRO A 19 -9.80 37.34 -8.50
C PRO A 19 -9.40 36.25 -7.50
N GLU A 20 -10.37 35.61 -6.84
CA GLU A 20 -10.11 34.52 -5.88
C GLU A 20 -9.62 33.25 -6.57
N TYR A 21 -10.13 32.91 -7.76
CA TYR A 21 -9.61 31.79 -8.55
C TYR A 21 -8.19 32.04 -9.05
N LEU A 22 -7.90 33.24 -9.53
CA LEU A 22 -6.55 33.63 -9.91
C LEU A 22 -5.57 33.62 -8.71
N GLN A 23 -6.06 33.94 -7.53
CA GLN A 23 -5.31 33.81 -6.30
C GLN A 23 -5.09 32.34 -5.96
N ALA A 24 -6.12 31.50 -6.06
CA ALA A 24 -6.03 30.07 -5.79
C ALA A 24 -5.07 29.35 -6.76
N GLU A 25 -5.01 29.77 -8.03
CA GLU A 25 -4.04 29.22 -8.98
C GLU A 25 -2.57 29.42 -8.56
N LYS A 26 -2.27 30.44 -7.74
CA LYS A 26 -0.92 30.65 -7.18
C LYS A 26 -0.55 29.58 -6.16
N PHE A 27 -1.51 28.87 -5.60
CA PHE A 27 -1.34 27.83 -4.58
C PHE A 27 -1.68 26.42 -5.08
N THR A 28 -1.58 26.19 -6.39
CA THR A 28 -1.68 24.82 -6.92
C THR A 28 -0.57 23.95 -6.33
N GLN A 29 -0.83 22.64 -6.17
CA GLN A 29 0.14 21.69 -5.62
C GLN A 29 1.49 21.75 -6.35
N SER A 30 1.47 21.93 -7.67
CA SER A 30 2.69 22.09 -8.47
C SER A 30 3.51 23.30 -8.04
N LYS A 31 2.85 24.46 -7.83
CA LYS A 31 3.53 25.68 -7.36
C LYS A 31 3.97 25.56 -5.91
N LEU A 32 3.13 24.98 -5.03
CA LEU A 32 3.50 24.74 -3.64
C LEU A 32 4.75 23.86 -3.54
N ASN A 33 4.87 22.84 -4.37
CA ASN A 33 6.06 21.97 -4.40
C ASN A 33 7.35 22.68 -4.79
N THR A 34 7.26 23.85 -5.46
CA THR A 34 8.44 24.67 -5.76
C THR A 34 8.75 25.69 -4.66
N MET A 35 7.83 25.96 -3.76
CA MET A 35 7.92 26.96 -2.69
C MET A 35 8.14 26.35 -1.31
N LEU A 36 7.67 25.11 -1.12
CA LEU A 36 7.79 24.38 0.13
C LEU A 36 8.89 23.32 0.03
N PHE A 37 9.78 23.39 0.97
CA PHE A 37 10.84 22.39 1.16
C PHE A 37 10.47 21.43 2.27
N SER A 38 11.41 20.60 2.75
CA SER A 38 11.14 19.67 3.83
C SER A 38 10.75 20.41 5.11
N THR A 39 9.55 20.13 5.62
CA THR A 39 9.04 20.66 6.89
C THR A 39 9.12 19.65 8.03
N THR A 40 9.35 18.37 7.69
CA THR A 40 9.47 17.25 8.63
C THR A 40 10.70 16.43 8.30
N VAL A 41 11.19 15.70 9.27
CA VAL A 41 12.26 14.70 9.10
C VAL A 41 11.59 13.33 8.97
N ASP A 42 11.92 12.62 7.89
CA ASP A 42 11.53 11.23 7.67
C ASP A 42 12.75 10.32 7.95
N PRO A 43 12.86 9.72 9.14
CA PRO A 43 14.05 9.00 9.55
C PRO A 43 14.07 7.58 8.99
N HIS A 44 15.12 7.23 8.26
CA HIS A 44 15.43 5.88 7.83
C HIS A 44 16.42 5.22 8.80
N TRP A 45 15.92 4.36 9.66
CA TRP A 45 16.73 3.73 10.70
C TRP A 45 17.64 2.64 10.14
N PHE A 46 18.89 2.62 10.60
CA PHE A 46 19.77 1.48 10.35
C PHE A 46 19.26 0.24 11.08
N GLN A 47 19.52 -0.93 10.53
CA GLN A 47 19.05 -2.20 11.13
C GLN A 47 19.65 -2.45 12.50
N GLN A 48 20.89 -1.99 12.70
CA GLN A 48 21.61 -2.13 13.98
C GLN A 48 21.79 -0.76 14.64
N GLY A 49 21.63 -0.72 15.95
CA GLY A 49 21.83 0.50 16.73
C GLY A 49 20.62 1.45 16.72
N ASN A 50 20.87 2.70 17.14
CA ASN A 50 19.89 3.76 17.26
C ASN A 50 20.09 4.90 16.26
N SER A 51 20.99 4.71 15.28
CA SER A 51 21.30 5.71 14.27
C SER A 51 20.33 5.64 13.11
N PHE A 52 20.13 6.75 12.43
CA PHE A 52 19.28 6.88 11.24
C PHE A 52 19.86 7.88 10.26
N TRP A 53 19.42 7.81 9.01
CA TRP A 53 19.69 8.83 8.02
C TRP A 53 18.38 9.44 7.51
N PHE A 54 18.45 10.64 6.92
CA PHE A 54 17.29 11.29 6.32
C PHE A 54 17.70 12.25 5.21
N GLU A 55 16.78 12.46 4.28
CA GLU A 55 16.88 13.49 3.24
C GLU A 55 16.18 14.75 3.71
N TYR A 56 16.78 15.91 3.41
CA TYR A 56 16.21 17.20 3.74
C TYR A 56 16.41 18.21 2.61
N LYS A 57 15.32 18.70 2.04
CA LYS A 57 15.29 19.69 0.95
C LYS A 57 15.20 21.09 1.52
N THR A 58 16.01 21.99 0.97
CA THR A 58 16.02 23.42 1.28
C THR A 58 16.09 24.24 -0.01
N SER A 59 16.04 25.56 0.08
CA SER A 59 16.30 26.45 -1.07
C SER A 59 17.72 26.31 -1.65
N GLU A 60 18.65 25.74 -0.89
CA GLU A 60 20.03 25.51 -1.30
C GLU A 60 20.27 24.11 -1.89
N GLY A 61 19.19 23.35 -2.12
CA GLY A 61 19.22 22.01 -2.66
C GLY A 61 18.91 20.93 -1.63
N THR A 62 19.19 19.69 -2.00
CA THR A 62 18.94 18.50 -1.17
C THR A 62 20.17 18.12 -0.37
N PHE A 63 19.97 17.81 0.90
CA PHE A 63 20.97 17.34 1.84
C PHE A 63 20.60 15.98 2.37
N TRP A 64 21.58 15.17 2.67
CA TRP A 64 21.41 13.88 3.33
C TRP A 64 22.26 13.85 4.60
N PHE A 65 21.65 13.44 5.71
CA PHE A 65 22.29 13.46 7.01
C PHE A 65 22.25 12.07 7.64
N VAL A 66 23.29 11.75 8.38
CA VAL A 66 23.34 10.61 9.31
C VAL A 66 23.33 11.17 10.74
N VAL A 67 22.45 10.64 11.56
CA VAL A 67 22.27 11.03 12.96
C VAL A 67 22.56 9.82 13.86
N ASP A 68 23.40 10.04 14.87
CA ASP A 68 23.59 9.11 15.96
C ASP A 68 23.11 9.77 17.26
N PRO A 69 21.94 9.34 17.79
CA PRO A 69 21.41 9.87 19.05
C PRO A 69 22.28 9.59 20.27
N ASN A 70 23.03 8.49 20.26
CA ASN A 70 23.88 8.11 21.39
C ASN A 70 25.05 9.09 21.56
N SER A 71 25.73 9.40 20.46
CA SER A 71 26.82 10.38 20.43
C SER A 71 26.33 11.82 20.24
N ARG A 72 25.02 12.05 20.06
CA ARG A 72 24.38 13.33 19.77
C ARG A 72 25.01 14.04 18.57
N THR A 73 25.36 13.30 17.53
CA THR A 73 25.99 13.84 16.32
C THR A 73 25.05 13.81 15.14
N LYS A 74 25.13 14.86 14.32
CA LYS A 74 24.53 14.95 12.99
C LYS A 74 25.61 15.31 11.99
N LYS A 75 25.84 14.44 11.00
CA LYS A 75 26.85 14.63 9.95
C LYS A 75 26.20 14.52 8.58
N GLN A 76 26.74 15.22 7.58
CA GLN A 76 26.32 15.00 6.21
C GLN A 76 26.75 13.60 5.76
N LEU A 77 25.83 12.90 5.09
CA LEU A 77 26.09 11.58 4.49
C LEU A 77 27.06 11.73 3.31
N PHE A 78 26.86 12.78 2.49
CA PHE A 78 27.69 13.10 1.34
C PHE A 78 28.33 14.49 1.52
N ASP A 79 29.60 14.59 1.16
CA ASP A 79 30.16 15.86 0.73
C ASP A 79 29.66 16.07 -0.72
N ARG A 80 28.78 17.04 -0.92
CA ARG A 80 28.08 17.21 -2.20
C ARG A 80 29.00 17.63 -3.35
N ASP A 81 29.99 18.45 -3.05
CA ASP A 81 30.95 18.91 -4.04
C ASP A 81 31.88 17.79 -4.47
N GLU A 82 32.38 17.00 -3.48
CA GLU A 82 33.19 15.80 -3.73
C GLU A 82 32.39 14.75 -4.51
N LEU A 83 31.14 14.48 -4.12
CA LEU A 83 30.29 13.51 -4.80
C LEU A 83 29.95 13.93 -6.24
N ALA A 84 29.63 15.22 -6.46
CA ALA A 84 29.41 15.77 -7.81
C ALA A 84 30.63 15.61 -8.71
N SER A 85 31.82 15.83 -8.16
CA SER A 85 33.07 15.65 -8.88
C SER A 85 33.31 14.18 -9.25
N GLN A 86 33.17 13.26 -8.30
CA GLN A 86 33.29 11.81 -8.55
C GLN A 86 32.28 11.31 -9.57
N LEU A 87 31.01 11.74 -9.48
CA LEU A 87 29.96 11.39 -10.44
C LEU A 87 30.29 11.91 -11.83
N THR A 88 30.73 13.16 -11.94
CA THR A 88 31.11 13.78 -13.21
C THR A 88 32.26 13.02 -13.89
N GLU A 89 33.26 12.62 -13.13
CA GLU A 89 34.40 11.84 -13.63
C GLU A 89 33.99 10.46 -14.14
N ILE A 90 33.12 9.75 -13.37
CA ILE A 90 32.73 8.38 -13.71
C ILE A 90 31.72 8.33 -14.86
N VAL A 91 30.72 9.23 -14.85
CA VAL A 91 29.60 9.22 -15.80
C VAL A 91 29.94 9.98 -17.10
N HIS A 92 30.94 10.85 -17.05
CA HIS A 92 31.28 11.78 -18.12
C HIS A 92 30.10 12.72 -18.49
N ASP A 93 29.39 13.20 -17.45
CA ASP A 93 28.26 14.12 -17.54
C ASP A 93 28.35 15.12 -16.35
N PRO A 94 28.17 16.41 -16.56
CA PRO A 94 28.32 17.39 -15.48
C PRO A 94 27.19 17.29 -14.46
N PHE A 95 27.54 17.20 -13.18
CA PHE A 95 26.59 17.19 -12.06
C PHE A 95 26.78 18.44 -11.18
N GLU A 96 25.67 19.07 -10.86
CA GLU A 96 25.66 20.21 -9.95
C GLU A 96 25.48 19.74 -8.51
N ALA A 97 26.38 20.13 -7.60
CA ALA A 97 26.38 19.73 -6.20
C ALA A 97 25.10 20.08 -5.42
N ARG A 98 24.40 21.15 -5.81
CA ARG A 98 23.13 21.56 -5.18
C ARG A 98 21.94 20.70 -5.60
N HIS A 99 21.98 20.15 -6.82
CA HIS A 99 20.86 19.45 -7.46
C HIS A 99 21.27 18.05 -7.93
N LEU A 100 21.97 17.30 -7.08
CA LEU A 100 22.36 15.92 -7.39
C LEU A 100 21.12 15.08 -7.67
N PRO A 101 21.00 14.45 -8.85
CA PRO A 101 19.82 13.65 -9.25
C PRO A 101 19.84 12.24 -8.64
N ILE A 102 20.05 12.20 -7.33
CA ILE A 102 20.09 10.94 -6.55
C ILE A 102 18.66 10.44 -6.38
N ARG A 103 18.44 9.16 -6.71
CA ARG A 103 17.17 8.46 -6.53
C ARG A 103 17.39 7.11 -5.86
N ASN A 104 16.34 6.59 -5.23
CA ASN A 104 16.34 5.25 -4.61
C ASN A 104 17.52 5.00 -3.66
N LEU A 105 17.87 6.04 -2.88
CA LEU A 105 18.92 5.92 -1.86
C LEU A 105 18.50 4.92 -0.79
N LYS A 106 19.36 3.93 -0.54
CA LYS A 106 19.15 2.88 0.45
C LYS A 106 20.43 2.60 1.21
N ALA A 107 20.33 2.45 2.53
CA ALA A 107 21.41 1.91 3.34
C ALA A 107 21.41 0.37 3.26
N LYS A 108 22.57 -0.25 3.15
CA LYS A 108 22.73 -1.70 3.31
C LYS A 108 22.69 -2.11 4.78
N GLU A 109 22.55 -3.41 5.01
CA GLU A 109 22.49 -4.00 6.37
C GLU A 109 23.73 -3.73 7.23
N ASP A 110 24.88 -3.44 6.59
CA ASP A 110 26.12 -3.07 7.26
C ASP A 110 26.10 -1.68 7.92
N GLY A 111 25.04 -0.88 7.68
CA GLY A 111 24.88 0.48 8.21
C GLY A 111 25.94 1.50 7.75
N ARG A 112 26.75 1.13 6.76
CA ARG A 112 27.89 1.93 6.28
C ARG A 112 27.89 2.13 4.77
N THR A 113 27.34 1.18 4.01
CA THR A 113 27.27 1.21 2.55
C THR A 113 25.89 1.71 2.10
N PHE A 114 25.90 2.66 1.19
CA PHE A 114 24.67 3.19 0.58
C PHE A 114 24.66 2.85 -0.90
N THR A 115 23.50 2.51 -1.43
CA THR A 115 23.28 2.31 -2.86
C THR A 115 22.26 3.31 -3.37
N PHE A 116 22.47 3.84 -4.57
CA PHE A 116 21.56 4.82 -5.17
C PHE A 116 21.67 4.84 -6.69
N GLU A 117 20.69 5.47 -7.30
CA GLU A 117 20.61 5.70 -8.73
C GLU A 117 20.89 7.16 -9.04
N VAL A 118 21.56 7.43 -10.17
CA VAL A 118 21.80 8.76 -10.69
C VAL A 118 21.32 8.83 -12.13
N GLU A 119 20.42 9.78 -12.41
CA GLU A 119 19.95 10.06 -13.76
C GLU A 119 20.92 11.01 -14.46
N SER A 120 21.43 10.61 -15.64
CA SER A 120 22.31 11.41 -16.49
C SER A 120 21.49 12.25 -17.47
N SER A 121 22.10 13.30 -18.03
CA SER A 121 21.53 14.05 -19.17
C SER A 121 21.57 13.25 -20.48
N GLN A 122 22.36 12.17 -20.54
CA GLN A 122 22.49 11.32 -21.70
C GLN A 122 21.18 10.55 -21.98
N GLU A 123 20.72 10.58 -23.22
CA GLU A 123 19.51 9.86 -23.64
C GLU A 123 19.85 8.50 -24.28
N VAL A 124 19.09 7.49 -23.89
CA VAL A 124 19.07 6.19 -24.57
C VAL A 124 17.98 6.22 -25.64
N LYS A 125 18.38 6.16 -26.90
CA LYS A 125 17.43 6.08 -28.02
C LYS A 125 16.74 4.71 -28.02
N PRO A 126 15.41 4.68 -28.15
CA PRO A 126 14.69 3.39 -28.28
C PRO A 126 15.14 2.62 -29.51
N ALA A 127 15.03 1.30 -29.48
CA ALA A 127 15.38 0.45 -30.61
C ALA A 127 14.55 0.83 -31.85
N LYS A 128 15.15 0.65 -33.05
CA LYS A 128 14.52 0.99 -34.32
C LYS A 128 13.15 0.29 -34.45
N GLY A 129 12.05 1.07 -34.39
CA GLY A 129 10.67 0.56 -34.49
C GLY A 129 9.82 0.69 -33.22
N GLU A 130 10.39 1.01 -32.07
CA GLU A 130 9.64 1.30 -30.85
C GLU A 130 9.17 2.76 -30.81
N LYS A 131 7.85 2.96 -30.58
CA LYS A 131 7.24 4.29 -30.37
C LYS A 131 7.40 4.80 -28.92
N LYS A 132 8.56 4.57 -28.30
CA LYS A 132 8.87 5.10 -26.96
C LYS A 132 9.60 6.43 -27.05
N LYS A 133 9.35 7.32 -26.07
CA LYS A 133 10.15 8.54 -25.92
C LYS A 133 11.58 8.16 -25.51
N PRO A 134 12.60 8.96 -25.87
CA PRO A 134 13.96 8.77 -25.35
C PRO A 134 13.93 8.77 -23.83
N GLU A 135 14.57 7.80 -23.21
CA GLU A 135 14.70 7.69 -21.76
C GLU A 135 16.09 8.14 -21.36
N LYS A 136 16.21 8.84 -20.25
CA LYS A 136 17.51 9.24 -19.72
C LYS A 136 18.26 8.03 -19.18
N LYS A 137 19.56 8.00 -19.38
CA LYS A 137 20.41 6.93 -18.89
C LYS A 137 20.54 7.01 -17.37
N VAL A 138 20.35 5.89 -16.69
CA VAL A 138 20.45 5.77 -15.23
C VAL A 138 21.67 4.94 -14.89
N PHE A 139 22.49 5.45 -14.00
CA PHE A 139 23.67 4.79 -13.47
C PHE A 139 23.46 4.37 -12.02
N TYR A 140 24.10 3.27 -11.62
CA TYR A 140 23.96 2.69 -10.28
C TYR A 140 25.27 2.81 -9.53
N PHE A 141 25.18 3.21 -8.25
CA PHE A 141 26.35 3.46 -7.43
C PHE A 141 26.24 2.79 -6.06
N SER A 142 27.39 2.43 -5.53
CA SER A 142 27.62 2.11 -4.13
C SER A 142 28.55 3.13 -3.53
N TYR A 143 28.20 3.67 -2.36
CA TYR A 143 28.98 4.66 -1.63
C TYR A 143 29.31 4.12 -0.23
N ASP A 144 30.58 4.03 0.10
CA ASP A 144 31.05 3.69 1.44
C ASP A 144 31.17 4.98 2.25
N TYR A 145 30.27 5.15 3.22
CA TYR A 145 30.17 6.38 4.01
C TYR A 145 31.44 6.73 4.81
N PRO A 146 32.10 5.79 5.50
CA PRO A 146 33.33 6.10 6.25
C PRO A 146 34.51 6.51 5.38
N THR A 147 34.68 5.89 4.21
CA THR A 147 35.82 6.15 3.32
C THR A 147 35.49 7.18 2.23
N ARG A 148 34.21 7.57 2.10
CA ARG A 148 33.68 8.46 1.05
C ARG A 148 33.93 7.96 -0.38
N LYS A 149 34.15 6.65 -0.53
CA LYS A 149 34.45 6.05 -1.83
C LYS A 149 33.19 5.74 -2.59
N LEU A 150 33.07 6.32 -3.80
CA LEU A 150 32.04 5.99 -4.78
C LEU A 150 32.52 4.89 -5.72
N THR A 151 31.65 3.92 -5.99
CA THR A 151 31.92 2.81 -6.93
C THR A 151 30.69 2.64 -7.82
N GLN A 152 30.91 2.69 -9.13
CA GLN A 152 29.83 2.37 -10.07
C GLN A 152 29.53 0.88 -10.04
N LEU A 153 28.23 0.55 -9.96
CA LEU A 153 27.75 -0.82 -10.02
C LEU A 153 27.39 -1.18 -11.47
N THR A 154 27.62 -2.43 -11.85
CA THR A 154 27.12 -2.97 -13.13
C THR A 154 25.60 -3.18 -13.05
N GLU A 155 24.92 -3.26 -14.22
CA GLU A 155 23.48 -3.54 -14.26
C GLU A 155 23.13 -4.88 -13.61
N GLU A 156 24.04 -5.85 -13.61
CA GLU A 156 23.87 -7.15 -12.95
C GLU A 156 23.81 -7.06 -11.42
N ALA A 157 24.42 -6.02 -10.83
CA ALA A 157 24.38 -5.75 -9.40
C ALA A 157 23.11 -4.99 -8.95
N LYS A 158 22.26 -4.60 -9.93
CA LYS A 158 20.97 -3.96 -9.68
C LYS A 158 20.02 -4.95 -9.03
N GLU A 159 19.41 -4.54 -7.92
CA GLU A 159 18.26 -5.31 -7.41
C GLU A 159 17.18 -5.40 -8.50
N PRO A 160 16.72 -6.61 -8.86
CA PRO A 160 15.71 -6.74 -9.90
C PRO A 160 14.45 -5.98 -9.51
N LYS A 161 13.86 -5.27 -10.46
CA LYS A 161 12.66 -4.47 -10.23
C LYS A 161 11.54 -5.35 -9.69
N LYS A 162 11.04 -5.03 -8.48
CA LYS A 162 9.85 -5.69 -7.94
C LYS A 162 8.64 -5.32 -8.81
N LEU A 163 8.00 -6.32 -9.39
CA LEU A 163 6.79 -6.12 -10.19
C LEU A 163 5.61 -5.88 -9.27
N SER A 164 4.80 -4.86 -9.55
CA SER A 164 3.71 -4.40 -8.68
C SER A 164 2.60 -5.43 -8.46
N TRP A 165 2.46 -6.38 -9.38
CA TRP A 165 1.47 -7.43 -9.28
C TRP A 165 1.91 -8.62 -8.41
N ALA A 166 3.17 -8.71 -8.02
CA ALA A 166 3.73 -9.88 -7.35
C ALA A 166 3.50 -9.86 -5.83
N SER A 167 2.80 -10.86 -5.31
CA SER A 167 2.72 -11.18 -3.89
C SER A 167 3.66 -12.34 -3.58
N VAL A 168 4.86 -12.01 -3.07
CA VAL A 168 5.91 -12.98 -2.77
C VAL A 168 5.66 -13.61 -1.41
N SER A 169 5.79 -14.95 -1.33
CA SER A 169 5.71 -15.68 -0.05
C SER A 169 6.84 -15.30 0.91
N PRO A 170 6.65 -15.39 2.23
CA PRO A 170 7.66 -15.08 3.22
C PRO A 170 8.99 -15.84 3.05
N ASP A 171 8.95 -17.09 2.60
CA ASP A 171 10.13 -17.92 2.31
C ASP A 171 10.81 -17.58 0.97
N GLY A 172 10.23 -16.63 0.21
CA GLY A 172 10.79 -16.17 -1.07
C GLY A 172 10.73 -17.18 -2.21
N LYS A 173 9.96 -18.26 -2.11
CA LYS A 173 9.96 -19.35 -3.12
C LYS A 173 8.80 -19.28 -4.10
N THR A 174 7.67 -18.69 -3.69
CA THR A 174 6.43 -18.69 -4.45
C THR A 174 5.91 -17.25 -4.62
N VAL A 175 5.36 -16.95 -5.78
CA VAL A 175 4.70 -15.68 -6.08
C VAL A 175 3.27 -15.94 -6.50
N VAL A 176 2.32 -15.23 -5.87
CA VAL A 176 0.89 -15.27 -6.19
C VAL A 176 0.48 -13.98 -6.88
N TYR A 177 -0.42 -14.08 -7.82
CA TYR A 177 -0.96 -12.97 -8.62
C TYR A 177 -2.28 -13.36 -9.26
N ALA A 178 -3.02 -12.39 -9.77
CA ALA A 178 -4.20 -12.62 -10.60
C ALA A 178 -3.86 -12.53 -12.09
N LYS A 179 -4.53 -13.34 -12.89
CA LYS A 179 -4.54 -13.29 -14.35
C LYS A 179 -5.89 -13.81 -14.83
N ASP A 180 -6.49 -13.15 -15.83
CA ASP A 180 -7.82 -13.51 -16.32
C ASP A 180 -8.85 -13.69 -15.19
N CYS A 181 -8.82 -12.75 -14.22
CA CYS A 181 -9.68 -12.75 -13.04
C CYS A 181 -9.55 -14.00 -12.14
N ASN A 182 -8.58 -14.85 -12.39
CA ASN A 182 -8.27 -16.04 -11.62
C ASN A 182 -6.97 -15.90 -10.84
N LEU A 183 -6.83 -16.70 -9.78
CA LEU A 183 -5.62 -16.76 -9.00
C LEU A 183 -4.62 -17.72 -9.63
N PHE A 184 -3.38 -17.27 -9.73
CA PHE A 184 -2.23 -18.00 -10.25
C PHE A 184 -1.07 -17.94 -9.28
N ARG A 185 -0.15 -18.90 -9.41
CA ARG A 185 1.15 -18.87 -8.78
C ARG A 185 2.27 -19.21 -9.76
N MET A 186 3.48 -18.78 -9.44
CA MET A 186 4.71 -19.19 -10.10
C MET A 186 5.84 -19.39 -9.11
N SER A 187 6.90 -20.05 -9.52
CA SER A 187 8.14 -20.16 -8.75
C SER A 187 8.89 -18.82 -8.70
N MET A 188 9.79 -18.67 -7.73
CA MET A 188 10.69 -17.50 -7.71
C MET A 188 11.63 -17.48 -8.92
N GLU A 189 11.99 -18.65 -9.48
CA GLU A 189 12.78 -18.73 -10.71
C GLU A 189 12.02 -18.14 -11.90
N ASP A 190 10.76 -18.52 -12.09
CA ASP A 190 9.91 -17.98 -13.14
C ASP A 190 9.60 -16.50 -12.94
N TYR A 191 9.46 -16.06 -11.68
CA TYR A 191 9.31 -14.64 -11.36
C TYR A 191 10.55 -13.83 -11.77
N ARG A 192 11.76 -14.37 -11.59
CA ARG A 192 12.99 -13.72 -12.04
C ARG A 192 13.06 -13.62 -13.57
N LYS A 193 12.52 -14.60 -14.31
CA LYS A 193 12.34 -14.48 -15.76
C LYS A 193 11.36 -13.34 -16.09
N ALA A 194 10.21 -13.28 -15.40
CA ALA A 194 9.23 -12.22 -15.58
C ALA A 194 9.78 -10.82 -15.25
N GLN A 195 10.70 -10.70 -14.30
CA GLN A 195 11.37 -9.45 -14.00
C GLN A 195 12.28 -8.96 -15.14
N LYS A 196 12.82 -9.87 -15.94
CA LYS A 196 13.61 -9.56 -17.14
C LYS A 196 12.71 -9.30 -18.35
N ASP A 197 11.78 -10.19 -18.60
CA ASP A 197 10.77 -10.08 -19.66
C ASP A 197 9.46 -10.72 -19.21
N GLU A 198 8.42 -9.90 -19.00
CA GLU A 198 7.09 -10.39 -18.61
C GLU A 198 6.43 -11.29 -19.66
N LYS A 199 6.92 -11.26 -20.90
CA LYS A 199 6.40 -12.05 -22.04
C LYS A 199 7.21 -13.30 -22.34
N ASP A 200 8.22 -13.62 -21.54
CA ASP A 200 9.03 -14.82 -21.71
C ASP A 200 8.12 -16.07 -21.71
N SER A 201 8.12 -16.78 -22.85
CA SER A 201 7.28 -17.98 -23.05
C SER A 201 7.72 -19.20 -22.23
N THR A 202 8.89 -19.16 -21.60
CA THR A 202 9.39 -20.23 -20.72
C THR A 202 8.89 -20.11 -19.29
N ILE A 203 8.16 -19.05 -18.95
CA ILE A 203 7.56 -18.86 -17.61
C ILE A 203 6.45 -19.89 -17.40
N VAL A 204 6.58 -20.67 -16.33
CA VAL A 204 5.57 -21.63 -15.92
C VAL A 204 4.62 -21.01 -14.92
N GLU A 205 3.34 -20.96 -15.28
CA GLU A 205 2.24 -20.44 -14.45
C GLU A 205 1.31 -21.57 -14.03
N ILE A 206 1.00 -21.66 -12.74
CA ILE A 206 0.07 -22.67 -12.20
C ILE A 206 -1.23 -21.93 -11.84
N GLN A 207 -2.31 -22.32 -12.52
CA GLN A 207 -3.64 -21.76 -12.26
C GLN A 207 -4.28 -22.45 -11.04
N LEU A 208 -4.69 -21.66 -10.04
CA LEU A 208 -5.28 -22.15 -8.80
C LEU A 208 -6.82 -22.11 -8.83
N THR A 209 -7.43 -21.20 -9.61
CA THR A 209 -8.89 -21.07 -9.75
C THR A 209 -9.30 -20.97 -11.21
N LYS A 210 -10.58 -21.31 -11.52
CA LYS A 210 -11.11 -21.30 -12.88
C LYS A 210 -12.50 -20.64 -12.99
N ASP A 211 -12.99 -20.07 -11.90
CA ASP A 211 -14.33 -19.51 -11.77
C ASP A 211 -14.36 -17.98 -11.77
N GLY A 212 -13.20 -17.34 -11.99
CA GLY A 212 -13.06 -15.89 -12.03
C GLY A 212 -13.76 -15.26 -13.24
N THR A 213 -14.49 -14.17 -12.98
CA THR A 213 -15.13 -13.29 -13.97
C THR A 213 -14.88 -11.83 -13.58
N GLU A 214 -15.27 -10.88 -14.42
CA GLU A 214 -15.06 -9.44 -14.16
C GLU A 214 -15.83 -8.92 -12.93
N HIS A 215 -16.88 -9.62 -12.51
CA HIS A 215 -17.68 -9.28 -11.32
C HIS A 215 -17.60 -10.31 -10.18
N PHE A 216 -16.69 -11.27 -10.30
CA PHE A 216 -16.37 -12.24 -9.26
C PHE A 216 -14.98 -12.81 -9.57
N GLY A 217 -13.95 -12.31 -8.93
CA GLY A 217 -12.60 -12.79 -9.25
C GLY A 217 -11.49 -12.11 -8.44
N TYR A 218 -10.27 -12.42 -8.84
CA TYR A 218 -9.05 -11.98 -8.18
C TYR A 218 -8.39 -10.84 -8.97
N GLY A 219 -7.76 -9.91 -8.25
CA GLY A 219 -7.07 -8.76 -8.86
C GLY A 219 -8.01 -7.75 -9.51
N ILE A 220 -9.27 -7.75 -9.10
CA ILE A 220 -10.29 -6.79 -9.55
C ILE A 220 -10.17 -5.53 -8.69
N PRO A 221 -10.02 -4.33 -9.29
CA PRO A 221 -10.08 -3.07 -8.56
C PRO A 221 -11.44 -2.86 -7.89
N TYR A 222 -11.47 -2.09 -6.81
CA TYR A 222 -12.71 -1.77 -6.09
C TYR A 222 -13.79 -1.11 -6.96
N SER A 223 -13.39 -0.33 -7.95
CA SER A 223 -14.32 0.32 -8.89
C SER A 223 -13.84 0.09 -10.32
N ILE A 224 -14.70 -0.49 -11.12
CA ILE A 224 -14.47 -0.75 -12.55
C ILE A 224 -15.67 -0.29 -13.34
N LEU A 225 -15.43 0.24 -14.54
CA LEU A 225 -16.47 0.45 -15.53
C LEU A 225 -16.81 -0.88 -16.20
N ASN A 226 -18.08 -1.08 -16.56
CA ASN A 226 -18.50 -2.29 -17.28
C ASN A 226 -17.83 -2.43 -18.68
N THR A 227 -17.25 -1.33 -19.19
CA THR A 227 -16.44 -1.32 -20.43
C THR A 227 -15.00 -1.77 -20.22
N ASP A 228 -14.54 -1.87 -18.96
CA ASP A 228 -13.19 -2.29 -18.65
C ASP A 228 -13.05 -3.80 -18.82
N THR A 229 -12.09 -4.23 -19.60
CA THR A 229 -11.77 -5.64 -19.77
C THR A 229 -10.65 -6.02 -18.80
N LEU A 230 -10.99 -6.66 -17.70
CA LEU A 230 -10.01 -7.07 -16.69
C LEU A 230 -9.47 -8.48 -16.90
N CYS A 231 -10.30 -9.41 -17.43
CA CYS A 231 -9.89 -10.76 -17.77
C CYS A 231 -9.21 -10.77 -19.15
N ASN A 232 -8.02 -10.16 -19.27
CA ASN A 232 -7.35 -9.84 -20.54
C ASN A 232 -5.91 -10.37 -20.63
N GLY A 233 -5.58 -11.42 -19.92
CA GLY A 233 -4.26 -12.06 -19.92
C GLY A 233 -3.17 -11.29 -19.16
N LYS A 234 -3.43 -10.09 -18.67
CA LYS A 234 -2.43 -9.32 -17.92
C LYS A 234 -2.35 -9.78 -16.46
N ARG A 235 -1.13 -9.85 -15.93
CA ARG A 235 -0.90 -10.10 -14.50
C ARG A 235 -1.29 -8.88 -13.68
N ARG A 236 -2.00 -9.11 -12.57
CA ARG A 236 -2.50 -8.07 -11.64
C ARG A 236 -2.20 -8.48 -10.21
N GLY A 237 -2.04 -7.49 -9.34
CA GLY A 237 -1.90 -7.73 -7.89
C GLY A 237 -3.15 -8.35 -7.28
N VAL A 238 -2.96 -9.17 -6.28
CA VAL A 238 -4.05 -9.74 -5.46
C VAL A 238 -3.90 -9.20 -4.04
N TRP A 239 -4.98 -8.66 -3.51
CA TRP A 239 -5.02 -8.33 -2.10
C TRP A 239 -5.24 -9.59 -1.28
N GLY A 240 -4.30 -9.86 -0.39
CA GLY A 240 -4.33 -11.06 0.45
C GLY A 240 -3.04 -11.21 1.25
N TYR A 241 -3.03 -12.19 2.15
CA TYR A 241 -1.95 -12.37 3.12
C TYR A 241 -1.47 -13.80 3.20
N TRP A 242 -0.16 -13.95 3.12
CA TRP A 242 0.52 -15.21 3.36
C TRP A 242 0.55 -15.57 4.84
N SER A 243 0.43 -16.87 5.16
CA SER A 243 0.85 -17.38 6.47
C SER A 243 2.37 -17.24 6.62
N PRO A 244 2.89 -17.05 7.85
CA PRO A 244 4.33 -16.90 8.08
C PRO A 244 5.17 -18.06 7.56
N ASP A 245 4.64 -19.29 7.54
CA ASP A 245 5.31 -20.49 7.01
C ASP A 245 5.13 -20.68 5.50
N SER A 246 4.51 -19.71 4.81
CA SER A 246 4.29 -19.72 3.36
C SER A 246 3.39 -20.86 2.82
N LYS A 247 2.70 -21.60 3.69
CA LYS A 247 1.85 -22.72 3.26
C LYS A 247 0.43 -22.32 2.93
N HIS A 248 -0.05 -21.19 3.45
CA HIS A 248 -1.40 -20.72 3.21
C HIS A 248 -1.40 -19.28 2.70
N PHE A 249 -2.40 -18.98 1.88
CA PHE A 249 -2.70 -17.63 1.41
C PHE A 249 -4.18 -17.34 1.62
N VAL A 250 -4.50 -16.24 2.30
CA VAL A 250 -5.89 -15.85 2.58
C VAL A 250 -6.24 -14.60 1.79
N THR A 251 -7.43 -14.56 1.21
CA THR A 251 -7.93 -13.40 0.45
C THR A 251 -9.44 -13.29 0.54
N ILE A 252 -9.97 -12.11 0.30
CA ILE A 252 -11.40 -11.84 0.15
C ILE A 252 -11.67 -11.54 -1.32
N VAL A 253 -12.77 -12.07 -1.82
CA VAL A 253 -13.28 -11.83 -3.17
C VAL A 253 -14.67 -11.20 -3.07
N SER A 254 -14.89 -10.10 -3.78
CA SER A 254 -16.21 -9.49 -3.92
C SER A 254 -16.99 -10.17 -5.04
N ASP A 255 -18.28 -10.44 -4.82
CA ASP A 255 -19.23 -10.92 -5.81
C ASP A 255 -20.27 -9.85 -6.13
N ASP A 256 -20.08 -9.17 -7.25
CA ASP A 256 -20.96 -8.11 -7.71
C ASP A 256 -21.94 -8.55 -8.82
N ARG A 257 -21.99 -9.85 -9.14
CA ARG A 257 -22.75 -10.39 -10.28
C ARG A 257 -24.26 -10.10 -10.22
N LYS A 258 -24.81 -9.97 -9.01
CA LYS A 258 -26.22 -9.68 -8.78
C LYS A 258 -26.52 -8.17 -8.65
N VAL A 259 -25.50 -7.36 -8.47
CA VAL A 259 -25.64 -5.91 -8.30
C VAL A 259 -26.04 -5.28 -9.62
N LYS A 260 -26.97 -4.33 -9.61
CA LYS A 260 -27.43 -3.63 -10.81
C LYS A 260 -26.47 -2.52 -11.23
N ASP A 261 -26.59 -2.10 -12.49
CA ASP A 261 -25.78 -1.05 -13.04
C ASP A 261 -26.29 0.34 -12.64
N LEU A 262 -25.38 1.21 -12.27
CA LEU A 262 -25.56 2.66 -12.24
C LEU A 262 -25.01 3.25 -13.54
N TRP A 263 -25.76 4.19 -14.10
CA TRP A 263 -25.43 4.87 -15.33
C TRP A 263 -25.06 6.31 -15.04
N VAL A 264 -23.88 6.72 -15.51
CA VAL A 264 -23.35 8.07 -15.32
C VAL A 264 -22.92 8.62 -16.67
N ILE A 265 -23.25 9.88 -16.93
CA ILE A 265 -22.77 10.58 -18.12
C ILE A 265 -21.48 11.31 -17.79
N ASN A 266 -20.39 10.91 -18.42
CA ASN A 266 -19.15 11.65 -18.40
C ASN A 266 -19.25 12.82 -19.39
N SER A 267 -19.68 13.99 -18.88
CA SER A 267 -19.93 15.18 -19.69
C SER A 267 -18.68 15.88 -20.21
N VAL A 268 -17.50 15.57 -19.61
CA VAL A 268 -16.22 16.17 -20.00
C VAL A 268 -15.40 15.30 -20.94
N ALA A 269 -15.91 14.13 -21.32
CA ALA A 269 -15.25 13.24 -22.27
C ALA A 269 -15.13 13.91 -23.66
N GLN A 270 -14.01 13.66 -24.33
CA GLN A 270 -13.74 14.18 -25.67
C GLN A 270 -13.75 13.05 -26.71
N PRO A 271 -14.27 13.28 -27.93
CA PRO A 271 -14.84 14.53 -28.48
C PRO A 271 -16.33 14.76 -28.10
N ARG A 272 -16.97 13.85 -27.41
CA ARG A 272 -18.36 13.91 -26.96
C ARG A 272 -18.56 13.26 -25.59
N PRO A 273 -19.61 13.64 -24.85
CA PRO A 273 -20.00 12.93 -23.64
C PRO A 273 -20.18 11.42 -23.88
N THR A 274 -19.76 10.62 -22.90
CA THR A 274 -19.89 9.15 -22.92
C THR A 274 -20.76 8.66 -21.78
N LEU A 275 -21.45 7.54 -22.01
CA LEU A 275 -22.17 6.83 -20.95
C LEU A 275 -21.19 5.88 -20.28
N GLU A 276 -21.06 5.99 -18.97
CA GLU A 276 -20.28 5.09 -18.12
C GLU A 276 -21.24 4.28 -17.25
N THR A 277 -21.02 2.99 -17.13
CA THR A 277 -21.82 2.10 -16.30
C THR A 277 -20.93 1.27 -15.41
N TYR A 278 -21.36 1.05 -14.16
CA TYR A 278 -20.65 0.20 -13.19
C TYR A 278 -21.62 -0.37 -12.17
N ARG A 279 -21.25 -1.46 -11.52
CA ARG A 279 -22.08 -2.10 -10.50
C ARG A 279 -22.17 -1.21 -9.27
N TYR A 280 -23.39 -0.83 -8.89
CA TYR A 280 -23.63 0.03 -7.74
C TYR A 280 -24.99 -0.22 -7.12
N GLN A 281 -25.01 -0.56 -5.84
CA GLN A 281 -26.25 -0.74 -5.12
C GLN A 281 -26.85 0.61 -4.73
N MET A 282 -28.02 0.92 -5.25
CA MET A 282 -28.79 2.12 -4.86
C MET A 282 -29.46 1.92 -3.49
N PRO A 283 -29.75 3.02 -2.76
CA PRO A 283 -30.53 2.95 -1.52
C PRO A 283 -31.87 2.23 -1.74
N GLY A 284 -32.20 1.27 -0.88
CA GLY A 284 -33.43 0.46 -0.96
C GLY A 284 -33.32 -0.79 -1.83
N GLU A 285 -32.25 -0.98 -2.61
CA GLU A 285 -32.04 -2.23 -3.35
C GLU A 285 -31.59 -3.35 -2.44
N MET A 286 -32.08 -4.57 -2.75
CA MET A 286 -31.82 -5.76 -1.95
C MET A 286 -30.47 -6.41 -2.26
N GLU A 287 -30.00 -6.30 -3.51
CA GLU A 287 -28.76 -6.93 -3.95
C GLU A 287 -27.58 -5.97 -3.74
N ALA A 288 -26.57 -6.46 -3.06
CA ALA A 288 -25.31 -5.72 -2.77
C ALA A 288 -24.14 -6.62 -3.11
N PRO A 289 -22.93 -6.07 -3.20
CA PRO A 289 -21.72 -6.88 -3.22
C PRO A 289 -21.69 -7.85 -2.03
N GLU A 290 -21.38 -9.12 -2.30
CA GLU A 290 -21.17 -10.13 -1.28
C GLU A 290 -19.68 -10.47 -1.18
N GLU A 291 -19.14 -10.52 0.03
CA GLU A 291 -17.73 -10.79 0.25
C GLU A 291 -17.53 -12.25 0.71
N HIS A 292 -16.64 -12.94 0.01
CA HIS A 292 -16.28 -14.34 0.24
C HIS A 292 -14.84 -14.43 0.74
N LEU A 293 -14.63 -15.20 1.81
CA LEU A 293 -13.31 -15.47 2.37
C LEU A 293 -12.79 -16.81 1.85
N TYR A 294 -11.63 -16.77 1.21
CA TYR A 294 -10.95 -17.97 0.72
C TYR A 294 -9.61 -18.18 1.41
N VAL A 295 -9.34 -19.41 1.78
CA VAL A 295 -8.02 -19.88 2.23
C VAL A 295 -7.49 -20.88 1.21
N PHE A 296 -6.30 -20.61 0.71
CA PHE A 296 -5.57 -21.47 -0.22
C PHE A 296 -4.50 -22.24 0.54
N ASP A 297 -4.49 -23.56 0.37
CA ASP A 297 -3.36 -24.43 0.70
C ASP A 297 -2.39 -24.42 -0.49
N MET A 298 -1.26 -23.77 -0.32
CA MET A 298 -0.27 -23.57 -1.38
C MET A 298 0.62 -24.80 -1.59
N VAL A 299 0.57 -25.79 -0.66
CA VAL A 299 1.27 -27.08 -0.81
C VAL A 299 0.47 -27.99 -1.72
N ASN A 300 -0.84 -28.10 -1.45
CA ASN A 300 -1.75 -29.01 -2.18
C ASN A 300 -2.46 -28.31 -3.36
N ASN A 301 -2.30 -27.01 -3.54
CA ASN A 301 -3.01 -26.20 -4.54
C ASN A 301 -4.53 -26.29 -4.43
N THR A 302 -5.06 -26.31 -3.22
CA THR A 302 -6.50 -26.38 -2.96
C THR A 302 -7.02 -25.07 -2.38
N ARG A 303 -8.30 -24.80 -2.66
CA ARG A 303 -9.03 -23.64 -2.14
C ARG A 303 -10.15 -24.09 -1.25
N LYS A 304 -10.33 -23.46 -0.10
CA LYS A 304 -11.47 -23.61 0.78
C LYS A 304 -12.17 -22.28 0.97
N GLU A 305 -13.49 -22.24 0.74
CA GLU A 305 -14.34 -21.14 1.13
C GLU A 305 -14.74 -21.29 2.59
N ILE A 306 -14.61 -20.20 3.35
CA ILE A 306 -14.86 -20.15 4.78
C ILE A 306 -16.21 -19.50 5.05
N LYS A 307 -17.04 -20.13 5.85
CA LYS A 307 -18.34 -19.58 6.26
C LYS A 307 -18.17 -18.38 7.17
N VAL A 308 -18.51 -17.20 6.66
CA VAL A 308 -18.34 -15.90 7.34
C VAL A 308 -19.65 -15.21 7.64
N SER A 309 -20.76 -15.66 7.05
CA SER A 309 -22.06 -14.97 7.08
C SER A 309 -22.62 -14.83 8.49
N ALA A 310 -23.03 -13.60 8.83
CA ALA A 310 -23.84 -13.28 10.01
C ALA A 310 -24.95 -12.29 9.68
N TRP A 311 -24.70 -11.39 8.74
CA TRP A 311 -25.64 -10.35 8.33
C TRP A 311 -25.66 -10.25 6.81
N LYS A 312 -26.81 -9.87 6.28
CA LYS A 312 -26.92 -9.53 4.86
C LYS A 312 -26.05 -8.30 4.55
N ASN A 313 -25.36 -8.33 3.43
CA ASN A 313 -24.52 -7.23 2.95
C ASN A 313 -23.45 -6.80 3.98
N GLN A 314 -22.90 -7.75 4.70
CA GLN A 314 -21.77 -7.50 5.63
C GLN A 314 -20.47 -7.25 4.86
N SER A 315 -19.56 -6.53 5.47
CA SER A 315 -18.19 -6.36 4.98
C SER A 315 -17.20 -7.14 5.86
N LEU A 316 -16.15 -7.64 5.22
CA LEU A 316 -15.05 -8.35 5.85
C LEU A 316 -13.78 -7.50 5.81
N GLY A 317 -12.99 -7.54 6.86
CA GLY A 317 -11.69 -6.85 6.93
C GLY A 317 -10.57 -7.84 7.22
N LEU A 318 -9.64 -7.98 6.27
CA LEU A 318 -8.35 -8.63 6.46
C LEU A 318 -7.30 -7.53 6.48
N GLU A 319 -7.03 -6.99 7.64
CA GLU A 319 -6.04 -5.91 7.75
C GLU A 319 -4.79 -6.43 8.44
N ALA A 320 -3.73 -6.49 7.67
CA ALA A 320 -2.43 -6.90 8.17
C ALA A 320 -1.31 -6.29 7.36
N ARG A 321 -0.19 -6.19 7.99
CA ARG A 321 1.11 -5.88 7.36
C ARG A 321 2.06 -7.05 7.59
N PRO A 322 3.25 -7.03 6.98
CA PRO A 322 4.18 -8.13 7.10
C PRO A 322 4.40 -8.58 8.54
N TYR A 323 4.41 -9.88 8.76
CA TYR A 323 4.60 -10.49 10.05
C TYR A 323 5.93 -10.10 10.71
N GLU A 324 6.99 -10.06 9.92
CA GLU A 324 8.30 -9.61 10.36
C GLU A 324 8.61 -8.25 9.75
N GLN A 325 8.83 -7.25 10.58
CA GLN A 325 9.37 -5.98 10.16
C GLN A 325 10.90 -6.04 10.20
N LYS A 326 11.51 -6.14 9.02
CA LYS A 326 12.96 -6.12 8.87
C LYS A 326 13.54 -4.71 8.99
N GLN A 327 12.73 -3.69 8.80
CA GLN A 327 13.13 -2.28 8.84
C GLN A 327 12.52 -1.60 10.07
N ARG A 328 13.35 -0.90 10.82
CA ARG A 328 12.93 -0.23 12.05
C ARG A 328 12.02 0.97 11.81
N ASP A 329 12.11 1.60 10.66
CA ASP A 329 11.28 2.71 10.22
C ASP A 329 9.96 2.26 9.57
N ALA A 330 9.78 0.96 9.36
CA ALA A 330 8.51 0.45 8.89
C ALA A 330 7.43 0.65 9.96
N GLU A 331 6.29 1.17 9.56
CA GLU A 331 5.13 1.29 10.43
C GLU A 331 4.73 -0.10 10.96
N PHE A 332 4.56 -0.22 12.28
CA PHE A 332 4.11 -1.47 12.87
C PHE A 332 2.65 -1.74 12.49
N ILE A 333 2.43 -2.85 11.83
CA ILE A 333 1.10 -3.32 11.50
C ILE A 333 0.97 -4.74 11.98
N SER A 334 -0.11 -4.95 12.72
CA SER A 334 -0.46 -6.25 13.24
C SER A 334 -0.64 -7.28 12.14
N PRO A 335 0.04 -8.42 12.22
CA PRO A 335 -0.21 -9.50 11.27
C PRO A 335 -1.62 -10.08 11.48
N VAL A 336 -2.29 -10.41 10.40
CA VAL A 336 -3.55 -11.18 10.42
C VAL A 336 -3.32 -12.52 11.10
N TRP A 337 -2.25 -13.18 10.75
CA TRP A 337 -1.82 -14.43 11.35
C TRP A 337 -1.24 -14.20 12.74
N GLN A 338 -1.74 -14.92 13.72
CA GLN A 338 -1.40 -14.77 15.13
C GLN A 338 0.02 -15.28 15.52
N GLY A 339 0.90 -15.42 14.53
CA GLY A 339 2.28 -15.85 14.73
C GLY A 339 2.49 -17.37 14.79
N ASP A 340 1.43 -18.17 14.63
CA ASP A 340 1.49 -19.62 14.74
C ASP A 340 1.17 -20.38 13.45
N ASN A 341 0.99 -19.70 12.31
CA ASN A 341 0.65 -20.30 11.01
C ASN A 341 -0.72 -20.99 10.91
N THR A 342 -1.40 -21.20 12.03
CA THR A 342 -2.63 -22.01 12.07
C THR A 342 -3.87 -21.17 12.28
N ARG A 343 -3.73 -19.94 12.75
CA ARG A 343 -4.83 -19.09 13.15
C ARG A 343 -4.62 -17.65 12.73
N PHE A 344 -5.65 -16.97 12.27
CA PHE A 344 -5.62 -15.57 11.96
C PHE A 344 -6.86 -14.82 12.44
N PHE A 345 -6.74 -13.51 12.56
CA PHE A 345 -7.81 -12.58 12.87
C PHE A 345 -8.42 -11.98 11.60
N LEU A 346 -9.71 -11.69 11.69
CA LEU A 346 -10.41 -10.86 10.73
C LEU A 346 -11.53 -10.09 11.44
N THR A 347 -12.04 -9.05 10.81
CA THR A 347 -13.22 -8.33 11.26
C THR A 347 -14.36 -8.54 10.28
N ARG A 348 -15.59 -8.50 10.76
CA ARG A 348 -16.78 -8.34 9.91
C ARG A 348 -17.67 -7.26 10.51
N SER A 349 -18.29 -6.47 9.63
CA SER A 349 -19.19 -5.39 10.02
C SER A 349 -20.50 -5.47 9.27
N SER A 350 -21.59 -5.11 9.93
CA SER A 350 -22.87 -4.94 9.26
C SER A 350 -22.86 -3.72 8.37
N ARG A 351 -23.69 -3.69 7.32
CA ARG A 351 -23.76 -2.57 6.38
C ARG A 351 -24.10 -1.24 7.05
N ASP A 352 -24.95 -1.26 8.07
CA ASP A 352 -25.33 -0.08 8.85
C ASP A 352 -24.24 0.37 9.85
N LEU A 353 -23.15 -0.39 9.96
CA LEU A 353 -22.04 -0.17 10.87
C LEU A 353 -22.45 -0.05 12.34
N HIS A 354 -23.58 -0.68 12.72
CA HIS A 354 -24.01 -0.79 14.12
C HIS A 354 -23.47 -2.05 14.82
N ARG A 355 -22.89 -2.98 14.02
CA ARG A 355 -22.41 -4.28 14.51
C ARG A 355 -21.04 -4.57 13.92
N ILE A 356 -20.07 -4.75 14.79
CA ILE A 356 -18.71 -5.16 14.42
C ILE A 356 -18.35 -6.38 15.25
N ASP A 357 -17.87 -7.43 14.58
CA ASP A 357 -17.29 -8.61 15.22
C ASP A 357 -15.80 -8.67 14.92
N VAL A 358 -14.98 -8.86 15.94
CA VAL A 358 -13.63 -9.38 15.76
C VAL A 358 -13.72 -10.89 15.79
N CYS A 359 -13.21 -11.54 14.76
CA CYS A 359 -13.31 -12.98 14.57
C CYS A 359 -11.91 -13.59 14.44
N THR A 360 -11.85 -14.88 14.72
CA THR A 360 -10.67 -15.72 14.42
C THR A 360 -11.08 -16.85 13.49
N TYR A 361 -10.13 -17.29 12.69
CA TYR A 361 -10.24 -18.51 11.90
C TYR A 361 -9.05 -19.42 12.21
N THR A 362 -9.31 -20.69 12.41
CA THR A 362 -8.28 -21.72 12.57
C THR A 362 -8.27 -22.62 11.33
N ILE A 363 -7.09 -22.86 10.77
CA ILE A 363 -6.93 -23.71 9.58
C ILE A 363 -7.57 -25.08 9.81
N GLY A 364 -8.33 -25.53 8.82
CA GLY A 364 -9.09 -26.77 8.87
C GLY A 364 -10.54 -26.63 9.32
N GLN A 365 -10.92 -25.56 9.99
CA GLN A 365 -12.33 -25.30 10.34
C GLN A 365 -13.15 -24.86 9.10
N ASP A 366 -14.50 -24.93 9.24
CA ASP A 366 -15.41 -24.51 8.15
C ASP A 366 -15.92 -23.08 8.29
N SER A 367 -15.78 -22.49 9.48
CA SER A 367 -16.31 -21.16 9.78
C SER A 367 -15.40 -20.38 10.70
N ILE A 368 -15.57 -19.06 10.69
CA ILE A 368 -14.96 -18.15 11.65
C ILE A 368 -15.66 -18.21 13.00
N VAL A 369 -14.93 -17.82 14.06
CA VAL A 369 -15.44 -17.73 15.42
C VAL A 369 -15.36 -16.27 15.89
N PRO A 370 -16.49 -15.60 16.19
CA PRO A 370 -16.47 -14.25 16.74
C PRO A 370 -15.99 -14.28 18.21
N VAL A 371 -14.90 -13.57 18.50
CA VAL A 371 -14.30 -13.45 19.84
C VAL A 371 -14.71 -12.16 20.54
N VAL A 372 -14.93 -11.07 19.80
CA VAL A 372 -15.52 -9.84 20.33
C VAL A 372 -16.71 -9.43 19.47
N LYS A 373 -17.82 -9.07 20.13
CA LYS A 373 -19.03 -8.60 19.47
C LYS A 373 -19.35 -7.19 19.95
N GLU A 374 -19.15 -6.21 19.11
CA GLU A 374 -19.47 -4.83 19.41
C GLU A 374 -20.81 -4.44 18.80
N ARG A 375 -21.66 -3.81 19.59
CA ARG A 375 -23.03 -3.44 19.21
C ARG A 375 -23.34 -2.06 19.73
N MET A 376 -23.70 -1.16 18.82
CA MET A 376 -24.10 0.19 19.13
C MET A 376 -25.37 0.55 18.35
N ASN A 377 -26.13 1.51 18.85
CA ASN A 377 -27.29 2.06 18.14
C ASN A 377 -26.92 3.23 17.23
N THR A 378 -25.65 3.52 17.11
CA THR A 378 -25.06 4.58 16.29
C THR A 378 -23.99 3.99 15.37
N TYR A 379 -23.55 4.76 14.39
CA TYR A 379 -22.43 4.44 13.51
C TYR A 379 -21.18 4.14 14.32
N GLN A 380 -20.47 3.09 13.93
CA GLN A 380 -19.17 2.71 14.48
C GLN A 380 -18.12 2.78 13.37
N GLU A 381 -16.96 3.35 13.68
CA GLU A 381 -15.83 3.31 12.77
C GLU A 381 -15.13 1.93 12.87
N THR A 382 -14.91 1.29 11.73
CA THR A 382 -14.08 0.07 11.66
C THR A 382 -12.61 0.46 11.63
N ARG A 383 -11.82 -0.14 12.51
CA ARG A 383 -10.36 0.02 12.54
C ARG A 383 -9.67 -1.32 12.70
N PRO A 384 -8.43 -1.45 12.16
CA PRO A 384 -7.62 -2.64 12.38
C PRO A 384 -7.41 -2.92 13.86
N ILE A 385 -7.38 -4.20 14.20
CA ILE A 385 -6.91 -4.61 15.53
C ILE A 385 -5.38 -4.75 15.51
N TYR A 386 -4.77 -4.57 16.68
CA TYR A 386 -3.33 -4.74 16.86
C TYR A 386 -3.06 -6.02 17.63
N VAL A 387 -2.54 -7.04 16.96
CA VAL A 387 -2.21 -8.32 17.58
C VAL A 387 -0.86 -8.23 18.29
N LEU A 388 -0.81 -8.67 19.54
CA LEU A 388 0.33 -8.57 20.43
C LEU A 388 0.75 -9.95 20.96
N ASN A 389 1.97 -10.03 21.50
CA ASN A 389 2.49 -11.18 22.21
C ASN A 389 2.33 -12.51 21.45
N GLY A 390 2.63 -12.52 20.13
CA GLY A 390 2.52 -13.70 19.28
C GLY A 390 1.09 -14.24 19.19
N GLY A 391 0.11 -13.34 19.14
CA GLY A 391 -1.30 -13.70 18.98
C GLY A 391 -2.05 -14.05 20.26
N LYS A 392 -1.42 -13.93 21.44
CA LYS A 392 -2.05 -14.20 22.73
C LYS A 392 -2.93 -13.05 23.22
N GLU A 393 -2.74 -11.85 22.67
CA GLU A 393 -3.46 -10.63 23.01
C GLU A 393 -3.71 -9.78 21.78
N PHE A 394 -4.73 -8.93 21.84
CA PHE A 394 -4.92 -7.90 20.84
C PHE A 394 -5.51 -6.62 21.46
N VAL A 395 -5.26 -5.49 20.80
CA VAL A 395 -5.85 -4.21 21.14
C VAL A 395 -6.90 -3.85 20.10
N GLN A 396 -8.07 -3.48 20.56
CA GLN A 396 -9.15 -2.93 19.75
C GLN A 396 -9.37 -1.46 20.09
N TRP A 397 -9.55 -0.64 19.07
CA TRP A 397 -10.05 0.71 19.19
C TRP A 397 -11.58 0.66 19.20
N SER A 398 -12.23 1.37 20.11
CA SER A 398 -13.68 1.34 20.26
C SER A 398 -14.24 2.61 20.89
N GLU A 399 -15.43 3.01 20.47
CA GLU A 399 -16.18 4.16 20.99
C GLU A 399 -17.25 3.78 22.02
N ARG A 400 -17.25 2.54 22.51
CA ARG A 400 -18.30 1.97 23.40
C ARG A 400 -18.62 2.77 24.65
N ASP A 401 -17.69 3.58 25.12
CA ASP A 401 -17.84 4.41 26.32
C ASP A 401 -18.09 5.90 25.96
N GLY A 402 -18.54 6.20 24.75
CA GLY A 402 -18.84 7.55 24.26
C GLY A 402 -17.63 8.31 23.70
N TRP A 403 -16.41 7.85 23.99
CA TRP A 403 -15.14 8.36 23.46
C TRP A 403 -14.31 7.21 22.92
N ALA A 404 -13.55 7.45 21.89
CA ALA A 404 -12.70 6.43 21.29
C ALA A 404 -11.49 6.13 22.17
N HIS A 405 -11.37 4.89 22.59
CA HIS A 405 -10.32 4.39 23.45
C HIS A 405 -9.76 3.03 23.00
N LEU A 406 -8.64 2.67 23.59
CA LEU A 406 -7.97 1.38 23.35
C LEU A 406 -8.32 0.39 24.45
N TYR A 407 -8.68 -0.81 24.04
CA TYR A 407 -9.08 -1.92 24.91
C TYR A 407 -8.19 -3.14 24.62
N LEU A 408 -7.60 -3.71 25.67
CA LEU A 408 -6.76 -4.91 25.59
C LEU A 408 -7.60 -6.15 25.87
N TYR A 409 -7.49 -7.13 24.99
CA TYR A 409 -8.14 -8.42 25.08
C TYR A 409 -7.13 -9.56 25.06
N ASP A 410 -7.52 -10.72 25.65
CA ASP A 410 -6.85 -11.97 25.33
C ASP A 410 -7.31 -12.50 23.96
N ASP A 411 -6.70 -13.58 23.49
CA ASP A 411 -6.98 -14.20 22.18
C ASP A 411 -8.36 -14.88 22.10
N ARG A 412 -9.05 -15.02 23.24
CA ARG A 412 -10.41 -15.54 23.33
C ARG A 412 -11.47 -14.44 23.39
N GLY A 413 -11.04 -13.18 23.42
CA GLY A 413 -11.91 -12.01 23.47
C GLY A 413 -12.36 -11.62 24.87
N HIS A 414 -11.69 -12.09 25.93
CA HIS A 414 -11.95 -11.57 27.26
C HIS A 414 -11.22 -10.24 27.46
N LEU A 415 -11.98 -9.20 27.84
CA LEU A 415 -11.42 -7.89 28.12
C LEU A 415 -10.50 -7.96 29.35
N LYS A 416 -9.22 -7.64 29.16
CA LYS A 416 -8.23 -7.56 30.23
C LYS A 416 -8.28 -6.20 30.91
N ASN A 417 -8.21 -5.11 30.13
CA ASN A 417 -8.32 -3.75 30.65
C ASN A 417 -8.57 -2.75 29.52
N ARG A 418 -9.06 -1.58 29.91
CA ARG A 418 -9.08 -0.36 29.11
C ARG A 418 -7.73 0.36 29.27
N ILE A 419 -7.00 0.50 28.16
CA ILE A 419 -5.65 1.10 28.15
C ILE A 419 -5.73 2.61 28.33
N THR A 420 -6.65 3.27 27.63
CA THR A 420 -6.84 4.73 27.66
C THR A 420 -8.22 5.10 28.15
N LYS A 421 -8.37 6.24 28.84
CA LYS A 421 -9.63 6.75 29.38
C LYS A 421 -9.63 8.26 29.44
N GLY A 422 -10.82 8.89 29.39
CA GLY A 422 -10.99 10.34 29.52
C GLY A 422 -11.99 10.91 28.52
N PRO A 423 -12.35 12.20 28.62
CA PRO A 423 -13.26 12.87 27.69
C PRO A 423 -12.51 13.35 26.43
N TRP A 424 -11.90 12.42 25.70
CA TRP A 424 -11.10 12.67 24.48
C TRP A 424 -10.98 11.41 23.64
N HIS A 425 -10.74 11.57 22.33
CA HIS A 425 -10.55 10.48 21.40
C HIS A 425 -9.09 10.11 21.21
N VAL A 426 -8.80 8.82 21.10
CA VAL A 426 -7.55 8.29 20.58
C VAL A 426 -7.64 8.32 19.06
N ALA A 427 -7.05 9.34 18.42
CA ALA A 427 -7.06 9.47 16.99
C ALA A 427 -5.97 8.61 16.30
N VAL A 428 -4.84 8.40 17.00
CA VAL A 428 -3.67 7.68 16.50
C VAL A 428 -3.23 6.66 17.55
N SER A 429 -3.14 5.40 17.17
CA SER A 429 -2.83 4.29 18.06
C SER A 429 -1.36 3.83 18.05
N TYR A 430 -0.63 4.00 16.94
CA TYR A 430 0.72 3.43 16.82
C TYR A 430 1.79 4.12 17.67
N THR A 431 1.65 5.39 18.02
CA THR A 431 2.61 6.09 18.88
C THR A 431 2.54 5.63 20.34
N HIS A 432 1.41 5.14 20.79
CA HIS A 432 1.20 4.72 22.19
C HIS A 432 1.61 3.27 22.44
N LEU A 433 1.58 2.41 21.43
CA LEU A 433 1.95 0.99 21.54
C LEU A 433 3.47 0.74 21.54
N ARG A 434 4.29 1.74 21.12
CA ARG A 434 5.76 1.66 21.16
C ARG A 434 6.40 2.10 22.49
N ALA A 435 5.63 2.65 23.40
CA ALA A 435 6.14 3.19 24.67
C ALA A 435 6.20 2.16 25.82
N HIS A 436 5.94 0.87 25.56
CA HIS A 436 5.96 -0.21 26.55
C HIS A 436 6.82 -1.39 26.14
#